data_e1e210171bfe0af0a84fefeb7e09d288
#
_entry.id   e1e210171bfe0af0a84fefeb7e09d288
#
_cell.length_a   1.000
_cell.length_b   1.000
_cell.length_c   1.000
_cell.angle_alpha   90.00
_cell.angle_beta   90.00
_cell.angle_gamma   90.00
#
_symmetry.space_group_name_H-M   'P 1'
#
loop_
_entity.id
_entity.type
_entity.pdbx_description
1 polymer ?
#
loop_
_entity_poly.entity_id
_entity_poly.type
_entity_poly.pdbx_seq_one_letter_code
_entity_poly.pdbx_strand_id
1 'polypeptide(L)'
;MHFEDGAKVAEGDLLFTLDSRQIDAQIEQAEGVLVKDQAQLEGAQRDFRRYGDLIGKGATTQVNLDNAKTAADILIGTIKADQSALDNLKVQKSYTQIRAPFSGRIGAANVKVGNFVRPADLTPLAVINQMAPVYVAFAVPQRVLVDLRESMAKGASGVTATIPGHQRSESGRIAMVDNTVDATTGMVTVRGIMKNENETLWPGTLVATKLTIRSEEAVVVPTVAVQRSQSGNYVFLVKDGVAKVQPVKVERTFQGVSVVSEGLSGDESVVIDGQLLLSDGSRVEPRTRKAGA
;
A
#
# COMPACT_ATOMS: atom_id res chain seq x y z
N MET A 1 18.48 -22.38 0.88
CA MET A 1 17.08 -21.93 1.02
C MET A 1 16.76 -21.92 2.51
N HIS A 2 16.19 -20.81 3.01
CA HIS A 2 16.03 -20.54 4.46
C HIS A 2 14.57 -20.28 4.86
N PHE A 3 13.61 -20.64 4.03
CA PHE A 3 12.18 -20.51 4.30
C PHE A 3 11.43 -21.78 3.89
N GLU A 4 10.23 -21.94 4.40
CA GLU A 4 9.26 -22.94 3.96
C GLU A 4 8.28 -22.31 2.96
N ASP A 5 7.84 -23.10 1.96
CA ASP A 5 6.86 -22.66 0.97
C ASP A 5 5.57 -22.19 1.65
N GLY A 6 5.11 -20.99 1.29
CA GLY A 6 3.92 -20.39 1.90
C GLY A 6 4.13 -19.71 3.27
N ALA A 7 5.35 -19.64 3.79
CA ALA A 7 5.66 -19.02 5.06
C ALA A 7 5.47 -17.48 5.03
N LYS A 8 5.28 -16.89 6.22
CA LYS A 8 5.43 -15.45 6.40
C LYS A 8 6.91 -15.12 6.53
N VAL A 9 7.31 -14.03 5.88
CA VAL A 9 8.66 -13.49 5.93
C VAL A 9 8.62 -12.03 6.33
N ALA A 10 9.57 -11.61 7.15
CA ALA A 10 9.78 -10.21 7.50
C ALA A 10 10.77 -9.57 6.52
N GLU A 11 10.71 -8.24 6.40
CA GLU A 11 11.72 -7.48 5.66
C GLU A 11 13.12 -7.77 6.23
N GLY A 12 14.07 -8.07 5.34
CA GLY A 12 15.44 -8.42 5.70
C GLY A 12 15.69 -9.90 5.96
N ASP A 13 14.65 -10.73 6.08
CA ASP A 13 14.82 -12.19 6.27
C ASP A 13 15.65 -12.79 5.14
N LEU A 14 16.58 -13.68 5.49
CA LEU A 14 17.40 -14.38 4.51
C LEU A 14 16.56 -15.47 3.82
N LEU A 15 16.43 -15.39 2.51
CA LEU A 15 15.62 -16.32 1.71
C LEU A 15 16.47 -17.37 1.02
N PHE A 16 17.51 -16.94 0.32
CA PHE A 16 18.40 -17.80 -0.41
C PHE A 16 19.86 -17.42 -0.14
N THR A 17 20.72 -18.44 -0.14
CA THR A 17 22.17 -18.26 -0.17
C THR A 17 22.70 -18.95 -1.42
N LEU A 18 23.36 -18.17 -2.26
CA LEU A 18 24.07 -18.67 -3.45
C LEU A 18 25.52 -19.04 -3.06
N ASP A 19 26.16 -19.89 -3.87
CA ASP A 19 27.56 -20.26 -3.66
C ASP A 19 28.47 -19.03 -3.87
N SER A 20 29.15 -18.62 -2.82
CA SER A 20 30.03 -17.44 -2.82
C SER A 20 31.53 -17.78 -2.91
N ARG A 21 31.91 -19.06 -2.97
CA ARG A 21 33.33 -19.49 -2.91
C ARG A 21 34.23 -18.82 -3.92
N GLN A 22 33.74 -18.57 -5.15
CA GLN A 22 34.53 -17.89 -6.17
C GLN A 22 34.77 -16.40 -5.81
N ILE A 23 33.74 -15.74 -5.31
CA ILE A 23 33.82 -14.31 -4.89
C ILE A 23 34.67 -14.19 -3.64
N ASP A 24 34.53 -15.13 -2.69
CA ASP A 24 35.35 -15.16 -1.46
C ASP A 24 36.85 -15.28 -1.80
N ALA A 25 37.23 -16.15 -2.74
CA ALA A 25 38.61 -16.26 -3.19
C ALA A 25 39.13 -14.98 -3.87
N GLN A 26 38.27 -14.28 -4.64
CA GLN A 26 38.62 -13.00 -5.27
C GLN A 26 38.80 -11.89 -4.22
N ILE A 27 37.98 -11.86 -3.16
CA ILE A 27 38.11 -10.93 -2.04
C ILE A 27 39.43 -11.16 -1.33
N GLU A 28 39.78 -12.39 -1.00
CA GLU A 28 41.03 -12.75 -0.33
C GLU A 28 42.24 -12.35 -1.20
N GLN A 29 42.16 -12.54 -2.49
CA GLN A 29 43.21 -12.08 -3.43
C GLN A 29 43.35 -10.56 -3.42
N ALA A 30 42.24 -9.80 -3.48
CA ALA A 30 42.24 -8.34 -3.47
C ALA A 30 42.76 -7.79 -2.14
N GLU A 31 42.41 -8.42 -1.00
CA GLU A 31 42.94 -8.07 0.32
C GLU A 31 44.46 -8.29 0.39
N GLY A 32 44.98 -9.37 -0.21
CA GLY A 32 46.42 -9.61 -0.31
C GLY A 32 47.15 -8.54 -1.12
N VAL A 33 46.56 -8.08 -2.23
CA VAL A 33 47.11 -6.96 -3.04
C VAL A 33 47.14 -5.68 -2.24
N LEU A 34 46.04 -5.35 -1.55
CA LEU A 34 45.92 -4.15 -0.73
C LEU A 34 46.99 -4.13 0.39
N VAL A 35 47.19 -5.24 1.08
CA VAL A 35 48.24 -5.39 2.15
C VAL A 35 49.62 -5.16 1.57
N LYS A 36 49.95 -5.74 0.42
CA LYS A 36 51.24 -5.54 -0.28
C LYS A 36 51.49 -4.05 -0.58
N ASP A 37 50.50 -3.36 -1.16
CA ASP A 37 50.64 -1.99 -1.60
C ASP A 37 50.65 -1.00 -0.41
N GLN A 38 49.98 -1.34 0.70
CA GLN A 38 50.11 -0.61 1.98
C GLN A 38 51.54 -0.72 2.52
N ALA A 39 52.16 -1.89 2.49
CA ALA A 39 53.54 -2.08 2.92
C ALA A 39 54.53 -1.29 2.05
N GLN A 40 54.28 -1.21 0.72
CA GLN A 40 55.06 -0.40 -0.20
C GLN A 40 54.93 1.11 0.13
N LEU A 41 53.71 1.58 0.41
CA LEU A 41 53.47 2.96 0.79
C LEU A 41 54.24 3.34 2.08
N GLU A 42 54.20 2.46 3.09
CA GLU A 42 54.99 2.69 4.30
C GLU A 42 56.50 2.81 4.01
N GLY A 43 57.02 2.03 3.05
CA GLY A 43 58.40 2.13 2.56
C GLY A 43 58.67 3.49 1.92
N ALA A 44 57.82 3.90 0.97
CA ALA A 44 57.95 5.17 0.26
C ALA A 44 57.82 6.39 1.19
N GLN A 45 56.91 6.30 2.20
CA GLN A 45 56.77 7.34 3.22
C GLN A 45 57.99 7.44 4.15
N ARG A 46 58.67 6.31 4.48
CA ARG A 46 59.94 6.34 5.21
C ARG A 46 61.02 7.00 4.39
N ASP A 47 61.11 6.69 3.09
CA ASP A 47 62.06 7.30 2.19
C ASP A 47 61.83 8.79 2.03
N PHE A 48 60.60 9.22 1.82
CA PHE A 48 60.23 10.64 1.72
C PHE A 48 60.66 11.40 3.01
N ARG A 49 60.37 10.87 4.20
CA ARG A 49 60.82 11.47 5.48
C ARG A 49 62.34 11.55 5.56
N ARG A 50 63.07 10.47 5.21
CA ARG A 50 64.53 10.43 5.20
C ARG A 50 65.13 11.47 4.30
N TYR A 51 64.63 11.64 3.04
CA TYR A 51 65.10 12.67 2.11
C TYR A 51 64.77 14.09 2.63
N GLY A 52 63.63 14.28 3.28
CA GLY A 52 63.30 15.54 3.98
C GLY A 52 64.31 15.93 5.04
N ASP A 53 64.75 14.99 5.87
CA ASP A 53 65.77 15.21 6.89
C ASP A 53 67.17 15.48 6.30
N LEU A 54 67.49 14.81 5.17
CA LEU A 54 68.78 14.97 4.48
C LEU A 54 68.90 16.30 3.73
N ILE A 55 67.80 16.80 3.18
CA ILE A 55 67.82 18.10 2.50
C ILE A 55 68.06 19.24 3.47
N GLY A 56 67.47 19.17 4.67
CA GLY A 56 67.75 20.13 5.75
C GLY A 56 69.21 20.18 6.20
N LYS A 57 69.96 19.10 5.92
CA LYS A 57 71.41 18.97 6.22
C LYS A 57 72.29 19.22 4.97
N GLY A 58 71.73 19.60 3.82
CA GLY A 58 72.45 19.77 2.57
C GLY A 58 73.02 18.47 1.97
N ALA A 59 72.58 17.29 2.39
CA ALA A 59 73.13 15.99 2.03
C ALA A 59 72.37 15.29 0.88
N THR A 60 71.38 15.94 0.29
CA THR A 60 70.62 15.43 -0.91
C THR A 60 70.14 16.58 -1.77
N THR A 61 69.55 16.27 -2.93
CA THR A 61 68.99 17.25 -3.87
C THR A 61 67.47 17.34 -3.71
N GLN A 62 66.88 18.48 -4.07
CA GLN A 62 65.41 18.67 -4.12
C GLN A 62 64.73 17.64 -5.00
N VAL A 63 65.38 17.26 -6.12
CA VAL A 63 64.87 16.26 -7.07
C VAL A 63 64.64 14.90 -6.39
N ASN A 64 65.52 14.48 -5.52
CA ASN A 64 65.38 13.22 -4.76
C ASN A 64 64.18 13.26 -3.78
N LEU A 65 63.98 14.41 -3.13
CA LEU A 65 62.80 14.59 -2.24
C LEU A 65 61.51 14.58 -3.02
N ASP A 66 61.45 15.28 -4.18
CA ASP A 66 60.27 15.37 -5.04
C ASP A 66 59.92 14.00 -5.61
N ASN A 67 60.93 13.22 -6.04
CA ASN A 67 60.75 11.85 -6.52
C ASN A 67 60.20 10.94 -5.40
N ALA A 68 60.70 11.01 -4.19
CA ALA A 68 60.21 10.22 -3.08
C ALA A 68 58.76 10.59 -2.71
N LYS A 69 58.43 11.87 -2.77
CA LYS A 69 57.07 12.35 -2.57
C LYS A 69 56.13 11.78 -3.64
N THR A 70 56.52 11.92 -4.93
CA THR A 70 55.74 11.40 -6.04
C THR A 70 55.50 9.90 -5.92
N ALA A 71 56.52 9.12 -5.51
CA ALA A 71 56.39 7.69 -5.31
C ALA A 71 55.37 7.35 -4.18
N ALA A 72 55.38 8.09 -3.10
CA ALA A 72 54.35 7.92 -2.05
C ALA A 72 52.97 8.33 -2.50
N ASP A 73 52.82 9.43 -3.24
CA ASP A 73 51.56 9.92 -3.76
C ASP A 73 50.93 8.94 -4.79
N ILE A 74 51.76 8.31 -5.65
CA ILE A 74 51.31 7.25 -6.57
C ILE A 74 50.73 6.06 -5.81
N LEU A 75 51.42 5.60 -4.73
CA LEU A 75 50.97 4.48 -3.92
C LEU A 75 49.68 4.79 -3.17
N ILE A 76 49.48 6.02 -2.71
CA ILE A 76 48.20 6.45 -2.12
C ILE A 76 47.07 6.30 -3.15
N GLY A 77 47.31 6.72 -4.40
CA GLY A 77 46.35 6.55 -5.50
C GLY A 77 46.04 5.06 -5.79
N THR A 78 47.12 4.23 -5.83
CA THR A 78 46.99 2.78 -6.05
C THR A 78 46.13 2.13 -4.96
N ILE A 79 46.45 2.37 -3.68
CA ILE A 79 45.70 1.82 -2.54
C ILE A 79 44.22 2.22 -2.60
N LYS A 80 43.93 3.46 -3.01
CA LYS A 80 42.53 3.90 -3.17
C LYS A 80 41.81 3.12 -4.27
N ALA A 81 42.50 2.82 -5.37
CA ALA A 81 41.95 2.00 -6.45
C ALA A 81 41.71 0.55 -6.00
N ASP A 82 42.67 -0.04 -5.28
CA ASP A 82 42.56 -1.41 -4.75
C ASP A 82 41.41 -1.51 -3.73
N GLN A 83 41.28 -0.53 -2.85
CA GLN A 83 40.15 -0.47 -1.88
C GLN A 83 38.81 -0.43 -2.61
N SER A 84 38.70 0.37 -3.69
CA SER A 84 37.49 0.45 -4.49
C SER A 84 37.18 -0.88 -5.20
N ALA A 85 38.19 -1.58 -5.68
CA ALA A 85 38.05 -2.92 -6.27
C ALA A 85 37.58 -3.94 -5.25
N LEU A 86 38.16 -3.93 -4.05
CA LEU A 86 37.74 -4.78 -2.92
C LEU A 86 36.29 -4.51 -2.52
N ASP A 87 35.89 -3.25 -2.42
CA ASP A 87 34.52 -2.86 -2.06
C ASP A 87 33.51 -3.32 -3.12
N ASN A 88 33.87 -3.28 -4.42
CA ASN A 88 33.04 -3.83 -5.50
C ASN A 88 32.84 -5.34 -5.35
N LEU A 89 33.89 -6.10 -5.02
CA LEU A 89 33.76 -7.53 -4.75
C LEU A 89 32.88 -7.82 -3.53
N LYS A 90 32.97 -7.00 -2.47
CA LYS A 90 32.10 -7.12 -1.29
C LYS A 90 30.63 -6.86 -1.63
N VAL A 91 30.36 -5.88 -2.51
CA VAL A 91 29.00 -5.66 -3.04
C VAL A 91 28.52 -6.87 -3.82
N GLN A 92 29.35 -7.43 -4.70
CA GLN A 92 28.99 -8.65 -5.45
C GLN A 92 28.69 -9.83 -4.51
N LYS A 93 29.49 -9.99 -3.43
CA LYS A 93 29.23 -10.98 -2.38
C LYS A 93 27.88 -10.78 -1.71
N SER A 94 27.47 -9.54 -1.46
CA SER A 94 26.18 -9.26 -0.84
C SER A 94 25.00 -9.80 -1.66
N TYR A 95 25.12 -9.87 -2.99
CA TYR A 95 24.09 -10.43 -3.87
C TYR A 95 23.97 -11.95 -3.80
N THR A 96 24.92 -12.63 -3.17
CA THR A 96 24.80 -14.08 -2.90
C THR A 96 23.84 -14.37 -1.75
N GLN A 97 23.48 -13.37 -0.94
CA GLN A 97 22.51 -13.45 0.14
C GLN A 97 21.23 -12.71 -0.28
N ILE A 98 20.26 -13.44 -0.76
CA ILE A 98 18.99 -12.86 -1.20
C ILE A 98 18.06 -12.76 -0.01
N ARG A 99 17.66 -11.53 0.33
CA ARG A 99 16.79 -11.20 1.47
C ARG A 99 15.45 -10.68 1.00
N ALA A 100 14.44 -10.79 1.87
CA ALA A 100 13.11 -10.26 1.62
C ALA A 100 13.15 -8.72 1.56
N PRO A 101 12.69 -8.08 0.47
CA PRO A 101 12.70 -6.62 0.35
C PRO A 101 11.58 -5.94 1.14
N PHE A 102 10.57 -6.68 1.55
CA PHE A 102 9.44 -6.25 2.38
C PHE A 102 8.80 -7.45 3.07
N SER A 103 8.06 -7.18 4.14
CA SER A 103 7.32 -8.21 4.87
C SER A 103 6.10 -8.69 4.09
N GLY A 104 5.89 -10.02 4.04
CA GLY A 104 4.77 -10.60 3.30
C GLY A 104 4.70 -12.12 3.43
N ARG A 105 3.99 -12.75 2.50
CA ARG A 105 3.93 -14.21 2.39
C ARG A 105 4.67 -14.64 1.13
N ILE A 106 5.65 -15.52 1.29
CA ILE A 106 6.40 -16.10 0.17
C ILE A 106 5.63 -17.27 -0.42
N GLY A 107 5.61 -17.36 -1.74
CA GLY A 107 5.06 -18.51 -2.45
C GLY A 107 6.02 -19.71 -2.45
N ALA A 108 5.69 -20.71 -3.27
CA ALA A 108 6.59 -21.83 -3.47
C ALA A 108 7.89 -21.40 -4.17
N ALA A 109 9.00 -21.99 -3.76
CA ALA A 109 10.27 -21.79 -4.44
C ALA A 109 10.26 -22.47 -5.82
N ASN A 110 10.54 -21.69 -6.87
CA ASN A 110 10.64 -22.21 -8.24
C ASN A 110 11.97 -22.93 -8.51
N VAL A 111 12.93 -22.79 -7.59
CA VAL A 111 14.26 -23.39 -7.69
C VAL A 111 14.55 -24.24 -6.47
N LYS A 112 15.35 -25.29 -6.65
CA LYS A 112 15.75 -26.18 -5.55
C LYS A 112 17.23 -26.02 -5.24
N VAL A 113 17.62 -26.42 -4.03
CA VAL A 113 19.03 -26.45 -3.63
C VAL A 113 19.81 -27.32 -4.61
N GLY A 114 20.93 -26.81 -5.12
CA GLY A 114 21.75 -27.45 -6.15
C GLY A 114 21.44 -26.97 -7.57
N ASN A 115 20.36 -26.25 -7.81
CA ASN A 115 20.09 -25.67 -9.12
C ASN A 115 21.03 -24.48 -9.39
N PHE A 116 21.44 -24.38 -10.66
CA PHE A 116 22.17 -23.21 -11.13
C PHE A 116 21.17 -22.10 -11.53
N VAL A 117 21.42 -20.88 -11.09
CA VAL A 117 20.57 -19.69 -11.39
C VAL A 117 21.40 -18.57 -11.98
N ARG A 118 20.82 -17.84 -12.92
CA ARG A 118 21.45 -16.73 -13.63
C ARG A 118 20.59 -15.46 -13.52
N PRO A 119 21.18 -14.27 -13.53
CA PRO A 119 20.43 -13.01 -13.58
C PRO A 119 19.52 -12.88 -14.81
N ALA A 120 19.82 -13.59 -15.90
CA ALA A 120 19.04 -13.58 -17.15
C ALA A 120 17.88 -14.58 -17.15
N ASP A 121 17.71 -15.41 -16.12
CA ASP A 121 16.63 -16.37 -16.05
C ASP A 121 15.28 -15.62 -15.86
N LEU A 122 14.31 -15.96 -16.72
CA LEU A 122 12.97 -15.32 -16.70
C LEU A 122 12.11 -15.80 -15.52
N THR A 123 12.45 -16.95 -14.94
CA THR A 123 11.71 -17.51 -13.81
C THR A 123 12.23 -16.91 -12.50
N PRO A 124 11.40 -16.21 -11.72
CA PRO A 124 11.81 -15.70 -10.41
C PRO A 124 12.12 -16.87 -9.45
N LEU A 125 13.03 -16.70 -8.51
CA LEU A 125 13.36 -17.70 -7.50
C LEU A 125 12.15 -18.05 -6.62
N ALA A 126 11.44 -17.04 -6.17
CA ALA A 126 10.16 -17.11 -5.46
C ALA A 126 9.43 -15.78 -5.62
N VAL A 127 8.15 -15.74 -5.28
CA VAL A 127 7.33 -14.53 -5.30
C VAL A 127 6.89 -14.23 -3.88
N ILE A 128 7.08 -12.99 -3.44
CA ILE A 128 6.55 -12.50 -2.15
C ILE A 128 5.37 -11.59 -2.44
N ASN A 129 4.23 -11.87 -1.81
CA ASN A 129 3.05 -11.03 -1.85
C ASN A 129 2.88 -10.31 -0.51
N GLN A 130 2.72 -9.00 -0.57
CA GLN A 130 2.36 -8.21 0.61
C GLN A 130 0.92 -8.52 0.99
N MET A 131 0.71 -9.01 2.21
CA MET A 131 -0.61 -9.40 2.72
C MET A 131 -1.27 -8.29 3.55
N ALA A 132 -0.49 -7.45 4.19
CA ALA A 132 -0.94 -6.35 5.03
C ALA A 132 0.04 -5.17 4.93
N PRO A 133 -0.42 -3.96 4.55
CA PRO A 133 -1.75 -3.67 4.01
C PRO A 133 -1.95 -4.22 2.60
N VAL A 134 -3.21 -4.39 2.18
CA VAL A 134 -3.57 -4.83 0.83
C VAL A 134 -4.38 -3.76 0.11
N TYR A 135 -4.22 -3.67 -1.21
CA TYR A 135 -5.00 -2.76 -2.04
C TYR A 135 -6.14 -3.47 -2.73
N VAL A 136 -7.32 -2.86 -2.69
CA VAL A 136 -8.50 -3.29 -3.44
C VAL A 136 -8.74 -2.30 -4.56
N ALA A 137 -8.67 -2.76 -5.81
CA ALA A 137 -8.93 -1.95 -6.99
C ALA A 137 -10.36 -2.18 -7.47
N PHE A 138 -11.09 -1.11 -7.73
CA PHE A 138 -12.45 -1.15 -8.27
C PHE A 138 -12.71 0.07 -9.14
N ALA A 139 -13.70 -0.05 -10.04
CA ALA A 139 -14.07 1.02 -10.95
C ALA A 139 -15.31 1.77 -10.45
N VAL A 140 -15.30 3.09 -10.59
CA VAL A 140 -16.45 3.96 -10.28
C VAL A 140 -16.83 4.80 -11.49
N PRO A 141 -18.12 5.09 -11.71
CA PRO A 141 -18.55 5.96 -12.80
C PRO A 141 -17.98 7.39 -12.64
N GLN A 142 -17.58 8.03 -13.73
CA GLN A 142 -17.02 9.39 -13.72
C GLN A 142 -17.93 10.43 -13.05
N ARG A 143 -19.25 10.23 -13.11
CA ARG A 143 -20.23 11.14 -12.46
C ARG A 143 -20.04 11.28 -10.95
N VAL A 144 -19.45 10.28 -10.29
CA VAL A 144 -19.21 10.25 -8.84
C VAL A 144 -17.85 10.84 -8.48
N LEU A 145 -17.01 11.13 -9.47
CA LEU A 145 -15.60 11.53 -9.25
C LEU A 145 -15.47 12.84 -8.48
N VAL A 146 -16.32 13.81 -8.77
CA VAL A 146 -16.28 15.13 -8.10
C VAL A 146 -16.59 14.95 -6.61
N ASP A 147 -17.71 14.29 -6.28
CA ASP A 147 -18.13 14.02 -4.91
C ASP A 147 -17.11 13.19 -4.15
N LEU A 148 -16.51 12.20 -4.82
CA LEU A 148 -15.47 11.35 -4.23
C LEU A 148 -14.22 12.17 -3.87
N ARG A 149 -13.75 13.05 -4.76
CA ARG A 149 -12.60 13.90 -4.51
C ARG A 149 -12.82 14.89 -3.36
N GLU A 150 -14.01 15.49 -3.31
CA GLU A 150 -14.38 16.36 -2.19
C GLU A 150 -14.44 15.60 -0.85
N SER A 151 -15.01 14.40 -0.87
CA SER A 151 -15.08 13.53 0.29
C SER A 151 -13.70 13.09 0.77
N MET A 152 -12.79 12.75 -0.15
CA MET A 152 -11.41 12.43 0.18
C MET A 152 -10.68 13.60 0.83
N ALA A 153 -10.89 14.82 0.32
CA ALA A 153 -10.30 16.04 0.89
C ALA A 153 -10.77 16.28 2.33
N LYS A 154 -11.99 15.87 2.66
CA LYS A 154 -12.58 15.97 4.02
C LYS A 154 -12.28 14.74 4.90
N GLY A 155 -11.61 13.72 4.38
CA GLY A 155 -11.34 12.47 5.10
C GLY A 155 -12.58 11.61 5.38
N ALA A 156 -13.70 11.86 4.69
CA ALA A 156 -14.99 11.23 4.93
C ALA A 156 -15.25 9.99 4.06
N SER A 157 -14.38 9.71 3.07
CA SER A 157 -14.54 8.57 2.17
C SER A 157 -14.04 7.27 2.79
N GLY A 158 -14.88 6.24 2.73
CA GLY A 158 -14.56 4.89 3.19
C GLY A 158 -14.84 3.86 2.10
N VAL A 159 -14.20 2.73 2.19
CA VAL A 159 -14.49 1.57 1.35
C VAL A 159 -14.52 0.31 2.19
N THR A 160 -15.52 -0.52 1.95
CA THR A 160 -15.64 -1.84 2.57
C THR A 160 -15.56 -2.88 1.48
N ALA A 161 -14.68 -3.86 1.65
CA ALA A 161 -14.52 -5.00 0.75
C ALA A 161 -15.08 -6.25 1.42
N THR A 162 -15.95 -6.97 0.73
CA THR A 162 -16.56 -8.21 1.20
C THR A 162 -16.28 -9.33 0.21
N ILE A 163 -15.87 -10.49 0.72
CA ILE A 163 -15.68 -11.68 -0.10
C ILE A 163 -17.05 -12.27 -0.42
N PRO A 164 -17.42 -12.47 -1.70
CA PRO A 164 -18.70 -13.08 -2.07
C PRO A 164 -18.89 -14.44 -1.40
N GLY A 165 -20.09 -14.67 -0.84
CA GLY A 165 -20.40 -15.91 -0.11
C GLY A 165 -19.91 -15.97 1.35
N HIS A 166 -19.23 -14.94 1.84
CA HIS A 166 -18.79 -14.83 3.22
C HIS A 166 -19.32 -13.55 3.87
N GLN A 167 -19.59 -13.60 5.17
CA GLN A 167 -20.01 -12.40 5.93
C GLN A 167 -18.81 -11.54 6.38
N ARG A 168 -17.58 -12.02 6.12
CA ARG A 168 -16.36 -11.28 6.49
C ARG A 168 -16.15 -10.11 5.55
N SER A 169 -15.96 -8.94 6.12
CA SER A 169 -15.65 -7.72 5.39
C SER A 169 -14.48 -7.00 6.04
N GLU A 170 -13.68 -6.36 5.22
CA GLU A 170 -12.60 -5.47 5.65
C GLU A 170 -12.95 -4.04 5.25
N SER A 171 -12.73 -3.12 6.18
CA SER A 171 -12.96 -1.70 5.94
C SER A 171 -11.63 -0.96 5.81
N GLY A 172 -11.62 0.03 4.93
CA GLY A 172 -10.45 0.82 4.68
C GLY A 172 -10.79 2.22 4.17
N ARG A 173 -9.78 2.93 3.73
CA ARG A 173 -9.90 4.28 3.15
C ARG A 173 -9.48 4.26 1.70
N ILE A 174 -9.92 5.27 0.96
CA ILE A 174 -9.43 5.47 -0.41
C ILE A 174 -7.97 5.94 -0.35
N ALA A 175 -7.11 5.23 -1.05
CA ALA A 175 -5.70 5.55 -1.16
C ALA A 175 -5.40 6.36 -2.41
N MET A 176 -6.05 6.02 -3.53
CA MET A 176 -5.79 6.65 -4.82
C MET A 176 -7.02 6.59 -5.71
N VAL A 177 -7.21 7.64 -6.48
CA VAL A 177 -8.10 7.69 -7.63
C VAL A 177 -7.22 7.89 -8.86
N ASP A 178 -7.42 7.09 -9.88
CA ASP A 178 -6.65 7.21 -11.12
C ASP A 178 -6.85 8.59 -11.75
N ASN A 179 -5.84 9.09 -12.44
CA ASN A 179 -5.87 10.38 -13.11
C ASN A 179 -6.53 10.33 -14.49
N THR A 180 -6.93 9.13 -14.94
CA THR A 180 -7.50 8.89 -16.27
C THR A 180 -8.88 8.24 -16.15
N VAL A 181 -9.83 8.75 -16.93
CA VAL A 181 -11.12 8.11 -17.15
C VAL A 181 -10.98 7.21 -18.37
N ASP A 182 -11.40 5.96 -18.27
CA ASP A 182 -11.51 5.09 -19.43
C ASP A 182 -12.64 5.62 -20.34
N ALA A 183 -12.27 6.13 -21.50
CA ALA A 183 -13.20 6.73 -22.46
C ALA A 183 -14.22 5.73 -23.03
N THR A 184 -13.91 4.44 -22.99
CA THR A 184 -14.78 3.38 -23.51
C THR A 184 -15.92 3.07 -22.54
N THR A 185 -15.60 3.04 -21.23
CA THR A 185 -16.55 2.63 -20.19
C THR A 185 -17.07 3.80 -19.36
N GLY A 186 -16.44 4.98 -19.42
CA GLY A 186 -16.75 6.12 -18.56
C GLY A 186 -16.44 5.87 -17.08
N MET A 187 -15.55 4.91 -16.78
CA MET A 187 -15.19 4.51 -15.43
C MET A 187 -13.79 5.02 -15.06
N VAL A 188 -13.59 5.23 -13.76
CA VAL A 188 -12.30 5.60 -13.15
C VAL A 188 -11.90 4.52 -12.17
N THR A 189 -10.65 4.07 -12.23
CA THR A 189 -10.11 3.11 -11.28
C THR A 189 -9.80 3.80 -9.94
N VAL A 190 -10.30 3.21 -8.87
CA VAL A 190 -10.06 3.65 -7.50
C VAL A 190 -9.36 2.53 -6.75
N ARG A 191 -8.39 2.87 -5.91
CA ARG A 191 -7.74 1.91 -5.02
C ARG A 191 -8.02 2.28 -3.57
N GLY A 192 -8.63 1.35 -2.85
CA GLY A 192 -8.76 1.38 -1.40
C GLY A 192 -7.62 0.64 -0.73
N ILE A 193 -7.13 1.14 0.38
CA ILE A 193 -6.14 0.47 1.23
C ILE A 193 -6.85 -0.13 2.45
N MET A 194 -6.66 -1.42 2.65
CA MET A 194 -7.18 -2.20 3.78
C MET A 194 -6.03 -2.62 4.68
N LYS A 195 -6.21 -2.58 5.99
CA LYS A 195 -5.18 -3.05 6.93
C LYS A 195 -4.90 -4.53 6.79
N ASN A 196 -5.94 -5.34 6.64
CA ASN A 196 -5.90 -6.77 6.41
C ASN A 196 -5.03 -7.55 7.43
N GLU A 197 -5.04 -7.14 8.69
CA GLU A 197 -4.21 -7.72 9.75
C GLU A 197 -4.47 -9.23 9.94
N ASN A 198 -5.70 -9.65 9.68
CA ASN A 198 -6.11 -11.07 9.77
C ASN A 198 -5.90 -11.83 8.45
N GLU A 199 -5.30 -11.23 7.44
CA GLU A 199 -5.09 -11.82 6.11
C GLU A 199 -6.39 -12.39 5.49
N THR A 200 -7.52 -11.75 5.77
CA THR A 200 -8.83 -12.15 5.23
C THR A 200 -8.89 -12.00 3.73
N LEU A 201 -8.31 -10.91 3.21
CA LEU A 201 -8.21 -10.65 1.77
C LEU A 201 -6.89 -11.19 1.23
N TRP A 202 -6.98 -12.01 0.20
CA TRP A 202 -5.79 -12.53 -0.50
C TRP A 202 -5.61 -11.81 -1.84
N PRO A 203 -4.36 -11.47 -2.22
CA PRO A 203 -4.06 -10.92 -3.53
C PRO A 203 -4.65 -11.80 -4.65
N GLY A 204 -5.32 -11.16 -5.62
CA GLY A 204 -5.99 -11.85 -6.72
C GLY A 204 -7.42 -12.31 -6.43
N THR A 205 -7.92 -12.20 -5.20
CA THR A 205 -9.30 -12.53 -4.87
C THR A 205 -10.26 -11.45 -5.36
N LEU A 206 -11.38 -11.86 -5.98
CA LEU A 206 -12.48 -10.96 -6.30
C LEU A 206 -13.27 -10.63 -5.05
N VAL A 207 -13.58 -9.35 -4.88
CA VAL A 207 -14.33 -8.82 -3.75
C VAL A 207 -15.47 -7.91 -4.22
N ALA A 208 -16.58 -7.91 -3.49
CA ALA A 208 -17.61 -6.90 -3.63
C ALA A 208 -17.21 -5.66 -2.81
N THR A 209 -17.21 -4.49 -3.44
CA THR A 209 -16.84 -3.23 -2.79
C THR A 209 -18.03 -2.34 -2.57
N LYS A 210 -18.14 -1.78 -1.35
CA LYS A 210 -19.08 -0.72 -1.01
C LYS A 210 -18.28 0.55 -0.75
N LEU A 211 -18.45 1.53 -1.63
CA LEU A 211 -17.85 2.86 -1.49
C LEU A 211 -18.81 3.76 -0.71
N THR A 212 -18.35 4.32 0.39
CA THR A 212 -19.04 5.38 1.14
C THR A 212 -18.39 6.71 0.80
N ILE A 213 -19.15 7.59 0.12
CA ILE A 213 -18.64 8.89 -0.32
C ILE A 213 -18.84 9.92 0.80
N ARG A 214 -20.01 9.91 1.42
CA ARG A 214 -20.33 10.80 2.55
C ARG A 214 -21.31 10.13 3.50
N SER A 215 -21.28 10.56 4.74
CA SER A 215 -22.30 10.28 5.74
C SER A 215 -22.90 11.60 6.15
N GLU A 216 -24.21 11.67 6.17
CA GLU A 216 -24.96 12.88 6.57
C GLU A 216 -26.11 12.49 7.49
N GLU A 217 -26.44 13.37 8.40
CA GLU A 217 -27.66 13.26 9.19
C GLU A 217 -28.83 13.74 8.35
N ALA A 218 -29.84 12.91 8.21
CA ALA A 218 -31.02 13.22 7.42
C ALA A 218 -32.25 12.54 8.01
N VAL A 219 -33.38 13.16 7.85
CA VAL A 219 -34.68 12.55 8.18
C VAL A 219 -35.01 11.51 7.13
N VAL A 220 -35.20 10.27 7.57
CA VAL A 220 -35.48 9.15 6.68
C VAL A 220 -36.80 8.48 7.06
N VAL A 221 -37.55 8.03 6.05
CA VAL A 221 -38.75 7.24 6.23
C VAL A 221 -38.63 5.95 5.37
N PRO A 222 -39.21 4.83 5.78
CA PRO A 222 -39.34 3.68 4.90
C PRO A 222 -40.00 4.08 3.58
N THR A 223 -39.43 3.68 2.45
CA THR A 223 -39.96 4.08 1.12
C THR A 223 -41.43 3.69 0.94
N VAL A 224 -41.87 2.60 1.58
CA VAL A 224 -43.28 2.16 1.57
C VAL A 224 -44.24 3.17 2.22
N ALA A 225 -43.76 4.03 3.13
CA ALA A 225 -44.59 5.08 3.75
C ALA A 225 -44.88 6.25 2.80
N VAL A 226 -44.03 6.45 1.79
CA VAL A 226 -44.17 7.58 0.86
C VAL A 226 -45.23 7.23 -0.20
N GLN A 227 -46.28 8.05 -0.25
CA GLN A 227 -47.36 7.97 -1.23
C GLN A 227 -47.16 9.08 -2.27
N ARG A 228 -47.62 8.82 -3.50
CA ARG A 228 -47.60 9.79 -4.61
C ARG A 228 -48.98 10.27 -4.93
N SER A 229 -49.17 11.57 -5.07
CA SER A 229 -50.38 12.21 -5.56
C SER A 229 -50.06 13.13 -6.75
N GLN A 230 -51.12 13.73 -7.32
CA GLN A 230 -50.96 14.75 -8.39
C GLN A 230 -50.24 16.02 -7.88
N SER A 231 -50.36 16.31 -6.57
CA SER A 231 -49.74 17.46 -5.89
C SER A 231 -48.32 17.19 -5.37
N GLY A 232 -47.81 15.94 -5.49
CA GLY A 232 -46.47 15.58 -4.99
C GLY A 232 -46.46 14.35 -4.07
N ASN A 233 -45.36 14.16 -3.39
CA ASN A 233 -45.20 13.09 -2.41
C ASN A 233 -45.76 13.49 -1.04
N TYR A 234 -46.35 12.54 -0.33
CA TYR A 234 -46.84 12.75 1.01
C TYR A 234 -46.70 11.48 1.86
N VAL A 235 -46.77 11.63 3.17
CA VAL A 235 -46.87 10.53 4.14
C VAL A 235 -48.08 10.74 5.03
N PHE A 236 -48.60 9.66 5.64
CA PHE A 236 -49.57 9.78 6.71
C PHE A 236 -48.87 9.81 8.06
N LEU A 237 -48.98 10.93 8.79
CA LEU A 237 -48.54 11.08 10.16
C LEU A 237 -49.64 10.59 11.09
N VAL A 238 -49.25 9.88 12.18
CA VAL A 238 -50.17 9.52 13.24
C VAL A 238 -49.96 10.50 14.40
N LYS A 239 -50.98 11.30 14.66
CA LYS A 239 -51.02 12.19 15.84
C LYS A 239 -52.34 12.00 16.58
N ASP A 240 -52.26 11.69 17.89
CA ASP A 240 -53.39 11.46 18.76
C ASP A 240 -54.41 10.42 18.23
N GLY A 241 -53.92 9.34 17.59
CA GLY A 241 -54.76 8.29 17.01
C GLY A 241 -55.46 8.68 15.71
N VAL A 242 -55.05 9.77 15.07
CA VAL A 242 -55.62 10.28 13.80
C VAL A 242 -54.52 10.37 12.74
N ALA A 243 -54.82 9.87 11.54
CA ALA A 243 -53.94 9.99 10.39
C ALA A 243 -54.09 11.36 9.75
N LYS A 244 -53.00 12.08 9.57
CA LYS A 244 -52.96 13.35 8.84
C LYS A 244 -52.04 13.26 7.65
N VAL A 245 -52.48 13.79 6.51
CA VAL A 245 -51.66 13.89 5.32
C VAL A 245 -50.62 14.99 5.48
N GLN A 246 -49.35 14.62 5.38
CA GLN A 246 -48.21 15.52 5.47
C GLN A 246 -47.47 15.50 4.14
N PRO A 247 -47.46 16.59 3.37
CA PRO A 247 -46.64 16.73 2.18
C PRO A 247 -45.16 16.63 2.55
N VAL A 248 -44.39 15.90 1.74
CA VAL A 248 -42.96 15.71 1.95
C VAL A 248 -42.19 15.87 0.64
N LYS A 249 -40.98 16.39 0.75
CA LYS A 249 -40.07 16.46 -0.38
C LYS A 249 -39.02 15.38 -0.24
N VAL A 250 -39.12 14.36 -1.10
CA VAL A 250 -38.15 13.28 -1.16
C VAL A 250 -36.98 13.71 -2.03
N GLU A 251 -35.79 13.73 -1.46
CA GLU A 251 -34.55 14.06 -2.16
C GLU A 251 -34.02 12.85 -2.93
N ARG A 252 -33.92 11.70 -2.25
CA ARG A 252 -33.46 10.44 -2.82
C ARG A 252 -33.99 9.25 -2.06
N THR A 253 -33.94 8.09 -2.72
CA THR A 253 -34.28 6.79 -2.11
C THR A 253 -33.08 5.88 -2.17
N PHE A 254 -32.78 5.20 -1.06
CA PHE A 254 -31.63 4.32 -0.95
C PHE A 254 -31.92 3.15 0.00
N GLN A 255 -31.69 1.93 -0.44
CA GLN A 255 -31.84 0.69 0.35
C GLN A 255 -33.19 0.57 1.12
N GLY A 256 -34.31 0.95 0.47
CA GLY A 256 -35.65 0.82 1.05
C GLY A 256 -36.05 1.99 1.96
N VAL A 257 -35.22 3.00 2.14
CA VAL A 257 -35.53 4.25 2.84
C VAL A 257 -35.52 5.42 1.89
N SER A 258 -36.39 6.41 2.13
CA SER A 258 -36.47 7.68 1.41
C SER A 258 -35.94 8.79 2.31
N VAL A 259 -34.97 9.56 1.82
CA VAL A 259 -34.46 10.76 2.50
C VAL A 259 -35.40 11.92 2.23
N VAL A 260 -35.88 12.55 3.28
CA VAL A 260 -36.84 13.66 3.25
C VAL A 260 -36.11 14.96 3.60
N SER A 261 -36.12 15.92 2.67
CA SER A 261 -35.49 17.25 2.89
C SER A 261 -36.43 18.26 3.52
N GLU A 262 -37.75 18.11 3.33
CA GLU A 262 -38.75 19.04 3.84
C GLU A 262 -40.02 18.28 4.23
N GLY A 263 -40.67 18.72 5.32
CA GLY A 263 -42.00 18.22 5.73
C GLY A 263 -42.01 17.33 6.97
N LEU A 264 -40.84 16.85 7.44
CA LEU A 264 -40.70 16.05 8.66
C LEU A 264 -39.56 16.58 9.52
N SER A 265 -39.67 16.40 10.83
CA SER A 265 -38.65 16.79 11.83
C SER A 265 -37.84 15.61 12.37
N GLY A 266 -38.29 14.36 12.15
CA GLY A 266 -37.56 13.14 12.48
C GLY A 266 -38.14 12.30 13.63
N ASP A 267 -39.01 12.87 14.47
CA ASP A 267 -39.62 12.20 15.63
C ASP A 267 -41.06 11.77 15.39
N GLU A 268 -41.58 11.98 14.19
CA GLU A 268 -42.96 11.70 13.84
C GLU A 268 -43.18 10.20 13.53
N SER A 269 -44.36 9.70 13.95
CA SER A 269 -44.84 8.36 13.61
C SER A 269 -45.51 8.39 12.22
N VAL A 270 -44.98 7.59 11.27
CA VAL A 270 -45.52 7.48 9.91
C VAL A 270 -46.17 6.12 9.68
N VAL A 271 -47.26 6.10 8.90
CA VAL A 271 -47.93 4.85 8.52
C VAL A 271 -47.13 4.14 7.42
N ILE A 272 -46.83 2.86 7.66
CA ILE A 272 -46.04 2.04 6.71
C ILE A 272 -46.88 0.93 6.06
N ASP A 273 -48.11 0.71 6.53
CA ASP A 273 -49.04 -0.29 6.00
C ASP A 273 -50.49 0.18 6.16
N GLY A 274 -51.38 -0.22 5.24
CA GLY A 274 -52.79 0.19 5.27
C GLY A 274 -53.10 1.57 4.66
N GLN A 275 -52.15 2.25 4.07
CA GLN A 275 -52.28 3.64 3.54
C GLN A 275 -53.39 3.82 2.53
N LEU A 276 -53.69 2.76 1.73
CA LEU A 276 -54.73 2.82 0.67
C LEU A 276 -56.15 2.98 1.21
N LEU A 277 -56.35 2.67 2.51
CA LEU A 277 -57.63 2.77 3.19
C LEU A 277 -57.78 4.06 4.00
N LEU A 278 -56.73 4.92 4.03
CA LEU A 278 -56.72 6.10 4.82
C LEU A 278 -57.04 7.37 3.99
N SER A 279 -57.77 8.25 4.62
CA SER A 279 -57.97 9.63 4.21
C SER A 279 -57.50 10.58 5.30
N ASP A 280 -57.34 11.84 4.99
CA ASP A 280 -57.00 12.84 6.01
C ASP A 280 -58.05 12.88 7.10
N GLY A 281 -57.65 12.78 8.36
CA GLY A 281 -58.55 12.72 9.54
C GLY A 281 -59.03 11.32 9.89
N SER A 282 -58.65 10.25 9.22
CA SER A 282 -59.02 8.87 9.56
C SER A 282 -58.52 8.46 10.94
N ARG A 283 -59.38 7.83 11.78
CA ARG A 283 -58.93 7.24 13.06
C ARG A 283 -58.11 5.99 12.78
N VAL A 284 -56.96 5.85 13.45
CA VAL A 284 -56.04 4.73 13.28
C VAL A 284 -55.67 4.16 14.66
N GLU A 285 -55.62 2.84 14.75
CA GLU A 285 -55.02 2.15 15.89
C GLU A 285 -53.67 1.58 15.41
N PRO A 286 -52.54 2.07 15.96
CA PRO A 286 -51.24 1.58 15.54
C PRO A 286 -51.01 0.15 16.00
N ARG A 287 -50.81 -0.77 15.03
CA ARG A 287 -50.25 -2.08 15.30
C ARG A 287 -48.74 -1.97 15.29
N THR A 288 -48.12 -1.99 16.47
CA THR A 288 -46.65 -1.94 16.56
C THR A 288 -46.06 -3.21 15.95
N ARG A 289 -45.49 -3.12 14.75
CA ARG A 289 -44.68 -4.19 14.21
C ARG A 289 -43.32 -4.14 14.93
N LYS A 290 -43.01 -5.16 15.78
CA LYS A 290 -41.66 -5.32 16.32
C LYS A 290 -40.71 -5.40 15.13
N ALA A 291 -39.77 -4.48 15.06
CA ALA A 291 -38.65 -4.56 14.13
C ALA A 291 -37.83 -5.80 14.48
N GLY A 292 -37.81 -6.80 13.62
CA GLY A 292 -37.01 -8.01 13.79
C GLY A 292 -37.75 -9.28 13.35
N ALA A 293 -37.68 -9.59 12.09
CA ALA A 293 -37.59 -10.96 11.57
C ALA A 293 -36.92 -10.85 10.21
#